data_2c31d7975d11ef3c76e31151645105ad
#
_entry.id   2c31d7975d11ef3c76e31151645105ad
#
_cell.length_a   1.000
_cell.length_b   1.000
_cell.length_c   1.000
_cell.angle_alpha   90.00
_cell.angle_beta   90.00
_cell.angle_gamma   90.00
#
_symmetry.space_group_name_H-M   'P 1'
#
loop_
_entity.id
_entity.type
_entity.pdbx_description
1 polymer ?
#
loop_
_entity_poly.entity_id
_entity_poly.type
_entity_poly.pdbx_seq_one_letter_code
_entity_poly.pdbx_strand_id
1 'polypeptide(L)'
;PALLAHDKNELDLAQDFVVFSPSTDIDPDPVSSPNDPGSFRDLVYPESHAPQVQKSSDLVPTADLQARQRHIQLIRATKINPSDLQAWLDLASHQEHLVSPAVDASSMINSERKTLADLRIAVYEKALKQFPENEAPLREELLLRLLSEASITLEAQKYKQKLQDTLQQHLTSFPIWTLYLNACQANPVEFRFEDVKVFFIRSLRTLGSNNNANHNLEAQHMILYLTLRYTFFLRDTGYVELSIATWQALCEYHLFRPEHLAHLGRDFILADFEKFWESERPRFGEEGARGWCIHDQDDGIDPELRSILPDGKLASSLPFKSFSTLENTMNELLRFPGRTMDQPGNEDPFHVVFFSDLQEVLAATTSALSRDGFLDALFCYLGLPEMNDTTITQRLPASRRRWRNDVFLDHGLLHSDLAISDHSNLDENLMPCYQTSTDLLFSRAFQGLSRSSTPSDGSSHDQQTKPDVARFAQRILSSLVQLYPSDDGLAEYYLAFQLSCFPSEASRVAKKILKQRPSSLRLYNACATIEAKLGKTDKAIQIWTGAIKMKASFSAAAQQEFVLLWRGLIWCDLETNNAETAVSHLASFGCGDASIDSES
;
A
#
# COMPACT_ATOMS: atom_id res chain seq x y z
N PRO A 1 -36.24 37.10 5.11
CA PRO A 1 -36.25 38.15 4.11
C PRO A 1 -35.29 39.27 4.52
N ALA A 2 -34.53 39.72 3.55
CA ALA A 2 -33.55 40.81 3.63
C ALA A 2 -32.26 40.45 4.42
N LEU A 3 -31.10 40.40 3.75
CA LEU A 3 -30.38 41.56 3.25
C LEU A 3 -29.34 41.14 2.23
N LEU A 4 -29.58 41.53 0.99
CA LEU A 4 -28.56 41.69 -0.03
C LEU A 4 -27.97 43.10 0.15
N ALA A 5 -26.71 43.19 0.52
CA ALA A 5 -25.91 44.40 0.32
C ALA A 5 -24.79 44.01 -0.67
N HIS A 6 -24.89 44.57 -1.86
CA HIS A 6 -23.85 44.56 -2.88
C HIS A 6 -22.65 45.34 -2.39
N ASP A 7 -21.51 44.69 -2.32
CA ASP A 7 -20.22 45.38 -2.33
C ASP A 7 -19.56 45.23 -3.71
N LYS A 8 -19.43 46.38 -4.39
CA LYS A 8 -18.85 46.52 -5.72
C LYS A 8 -17.36 46.76 -5.61
N ASN A 9 -16.57 45.72 -5.34
CA ASN A 9 -15.10 45.81 -5.38
C ASN A 9 -14.39 44.49 -5.79
N GLU A 10 -15.03 43.64 -6.58
CA GLU A 10 -14.41 42.42 -7.12
C GLU A 10 -14.19 42.48 -8.64
N LEU A 11 -13.74 43.60 -9.19
CA LEU A 11 -13.56 43.76 -10.64
C LEU A 11 -12.16 44.24 -11.05
N ASP A 12 -11.12 43.99 -10.22
CA ASP A 12 -9.75 44.42 -10.59
C ASP A 12 -8.69 43.27 -10.59
N LEU A 13 -9.10 42.00 -10.61
CA LEU A 13 -8.17 40.86 -10.73
C LEU A 13 -8.18 40.15 -12.10
N ALA A 14 -8.80 40.78 -13.12
CA ALA A 14 -8.91 40.22 -14.46
C ALA A 14 -7.97 40.84 -15.51
N GLN A 15 -6.95 41.60 -15.11
CA GLN A 15 -6.09 42.32 -16.07
C GLN A 15 -4.73 41.70 -16.36
N ASP A 16 -4.42 40.50 -15.85
CA ASP A 16 -3.12 39.87 -16.11
C ASP A 16 -3.15 38.68 -17.09
N PHE A 17 -4.20 38.53 -17.88
CA PHE A 17 -4.19 37.55 -18.99
C PHE A 17 -3.91 38.25 -20.32
N VAL A 18 -2.68 38.01 -20.85
CA VAL A 18 -2.33 38.40 -22.22
C VAL A 18 -3.11 37.50 -23.18
N VAL A 19 -4.15 38.07 -23.78
CA VAL A 19 -4.91 37.44 -24.85
C VAL A 19 -4.11 37.56 -26.15
N PHE A 20 -3.54 36.47 -26.65
CA PHE A 20 -3.00 36.41 -28.00
C PHE A 20 -4.17 36.35 -29.00
N SER A 21 -4.49 37.49 -29.62
CA SER A 21 -5.38 37.53 -30.77
C SER A 21 -4.61 37.08 -32.01
N PRO A 22 -5.09 36.10 -32.80
CA PRO A 22 -4.50 35.83 -34.10
C PRO A 22 -4.86 36.99 -35.04
N SER A 23 -3.84 37.60 -35.61
CA SER A 23 -3.99 38.65 -36.63
C SER A 23 -4.64 38.04 -37.87
N THR A 24 -5.88 38.42 -38.11
CA THR A 24 -6.59 38.19 -39.36
C THR A 24 -6.39 39.39 -40.26
N ASP A 25 -5.42 39.31 -41.14
CA ASP A 25 -5.35 40.13 -42.35
C ASP A 25 -5.15 39.15 -43.53
N ILE A 26 -6.25 38.68 -44.11
CA ILE A 26 -6.30 38.12 -45.44
C ILE A 26 -7.59 38.61 -46.08
N ASP A 27 -7.40 39.48 -47.11
CA ASP A 27 -8.46 39.97 -47.97
C ASP A 27 -9.26 38.86 -48.67
N PRO A 28 -10.56 39.03 -48.95
CA PRO A 28 -11.37 38.03 -49.59
C PRO A 28 -11.33 38.21 -51.11
N ASP A 29 -10.84 37.23 -51.83
CA ASP A 29 -11.05 37.08 -53.25
C ASP A 29 -12.05 35.93 -53.56
N PRO A 30 -12.74 35.98 -54.75
CA PRO A 30 -14.13 35.66 -54.86
C PRO A 30 -14.45 34.18 -55.14
N VAL A 31 -15.68 33.84 -54.77
CA VAL A 31 -16.42 32.62 -55.00
C VAL A 31 -16.24 32.03 -56.40
N SER A 32 -15.79 30.78 -56.53
CA SER A 32 -16.10 29.90 -57.65
C SER A 32 -16.53 28.51 -57.16
N SER A 33 -17.59 28.06 -57.79
CA SER A 33 -18.51 26.96 -57.54
C SER A 33 -17.88 25.56 -57.42
N PRO A 34 -18.58 24.60 -56.75
CA PRO A 34 -18.11 23.24 -56.55
C PRO A 34 -18.55 22.40 -57.76
N ASN A 35 -17.61 21.76 -58.44
CA ASN A 35 -17.76 20.51 -59.20
C ASN A 35 -16.59 20.37 -60.17
N ASP A 36 -15.54 19.67 -59.73
CA ASP A 36 -14.77 18.82 -60.65
C ASP A 36 -13.89 17.84 -59.84
N PRO A 37 -14.04 16.52 -60.02
CA PRO A 37 -13.18 15.53 -59.41
C PRO A 37 -12.02 15.24 -60.39
N GLY A 38 -10.81 15.62 -59.99
CA GLY A 38 -9.61 15.12 -60.64
C GLY A 38 -8.75 16.17 -61.33
N SER A 39 -8.01 16.93 -60.58
CA SER A 39 -6.77 17.51 -61.10
C SER A 39 -5.64 17.39 -60.05
N PHE A 40 -4.82 16.37 -60.26
CA PHE A 40 -3.46 16.39 -59.74
C PHE A 40 -2.78 17.60 -60.36
N ARG A 41 -2.40 18.59 -59.54
CA ARG A 41 -1.52 19.65 -59.97
C ARG A 41 -0.12 19.07 -60.07
N ASP A 42 0.34 18.85 -61.31
CA ASP A 42 1.75 18.69 -61.59
C ASP A 42 2.50 19.96 -61.14
N LEU A 43 3.41 19.80 -60.22
CA LEU A 43 4.37 20.83 -59.83
C LEU A 43 5.35 20.99 -61.04
N VAL A 44 5.03 21.94 -61.91
CA VAL A 44 5.98 22.39 -62.94
C VAL A 44 7.09 23.17 -62.22
N TYR A 45 8.29 22.61 -62.16
CA TYR A 45 9.49 23.31 -61.77
C TYR A 45 9.91 24.25 -62.89
N PRO A 46 10.15 25.55 -62.65
CA PRO A 46 10.76 26.42 -63.68
C PRO A 46 12.21 26.03 -63.83
N GLU A 47 12.56 25.56 -65.02
CA GLU A 47 13.94 25.44 -65.47
C GLU A 47 14.52 26.85 -65.65
N SER A 48 15.36 27.36 -64.73
CA SER A 48 16.39 28.31 -65.07
C SER A 48 17.34 28.54 -63.89
N HIS A 49 18.63 28.43 -64.22
CA HIS A 49 19.83 28.71 -63.45
C HIS A 49 20.27 27.66 -62.41
N ALA A 50 20.96 26.65 -62.91
CA ALA A 50 21.85 25.82 -62.12
C ALA A 50 23.01 26.63 -61.60
N PRO A 51 23.16 26.85 -60.30
CA PRO A 51 24.47 27.05 -59.70
C PRO A 51 25.14 25.68 -59.75
N GLN A 52 26.38 25.64 -60.25
CA GLN A 52 27.23 24.47 -60.14
C GLN A 52 27.34 24.08 -58.65
N VAL A 53 26.55 23.11 -58.26
CA VAL A 53 26.70 22.45 -56.96
C VAL A 53 28.00 21.65 -57.06
N GLN A 54 29.04 22.19 -56.45
CA GLN A 54 30.19 21.39 -56.01
C GLN A 54 29.62 20.16 -55.35
N LYS A 55 29.98 18.99 -55.82
CA LYS A 55 29.75 17.72 -55.17
C LYS A 55 30.51 17.76 -53.83
N SER A 56 29.89 18.37 -52.81
CA SER A 56 30.17 17.99 -51.45
C SER A 56 29.73 16.55 -51.35
N SER A 57 30.68 15.64 -51.28
CA SER A 57 30.44 14.24 -50.92
C SER A 57 29.58 14.25 -49.68
N ASP A 58 28.32 13.86 -49.82
CA ASP A 58 27.37 13.66 -48.75
C ASP A 58 27.97 12.68 -47.75
N LEU A 59 28.61 13.22 -46.73
CA LEU A 59 28.82 12.52 -45.48
C LEU A 59 27.43 12.35 -44.84
N VAL A 60 26.68 11.36 -45.29
CA VAL A 60 25.60 10.79 -44.53
C VAL A 60 26.20 10.49 -43.16
N PRO A 61 25.69 11.06 -42.07
CA PRO A 61 26.29 10.85 -40.75
C PRO A 61 26.49 9.37 -40.56
N THR A 62 27.72 8.91 -40.33
CA THR A 62 28.04 7.49 -40.15
C THR A 62 27.15 6.84 -39.06
N ALA A 63 26.66 7.64 -38.13
CA ALA A 63 25.70 7.27 -37.10
C ALA A 63 24.34 6.81 -37.68
N ASP A 64 23.78 7.49 -38.68
CA ASP A 64 22.47 7.10 -39.29
C ASP A 64 22.61 5.79 -40.08
N LEU A 65 23.70 5.56 -40.79
CA LEU A 65 23.96 4.29 -41.46
C LEU A 65 24.13 3.13 -40.47
N GLN A 66 24.80 3.37 -39.37
CA GLN A 66 24.98 2.36 -38.31
C GLN A 66 23.65 2.04 -37.65
N ALA A 67 22.82 3.05 -37.34
CA ALA A 67 21.48 2.86 -36.76
C ALA A 67 20.58 2.00 -37.71
N ARG A 68 20.58 2.30 -39.01
CA ARG A 68 19.82 1.52 -39.99
C ARG A 68 20.35 0.09 -40.15
N GLN A 69 21.64 -0.12 -40.13
CA GLN A 69 22.23 -1.46 -40.16
C GLN A 69 21.87 -2.26 -38.91
N ARG A 70 21.92 -1.64 -37.73
CA ARG A 70 21.50 -2.26 -36.48
C ARG A 70 20.02 -2.63 -36.49
N HIS A 71 19.17 -1.76 -37.01
CA HIS A 71 17.74 -2.02 -37.17
C HIS A 71 17.46 -3.28 -38.01
N ILE A 72 18.16 -3.41 -39.17
CA ILE A 72 18.03 -4.59 -40.01
C ILE A 72 18.50 -5.88 -39.29
N GLN A 73 19.57 -5.77 -38.50
CA GLN A 73 20.05 -6.91 -37.69
C GLN A 73 19.01 -7.33 -36.65
N LEU A 74 18.39 -6.38 -35.95
CA LEU A 74 17.36 -6.66 -34.94
C LEU A 74 16.10 -7.26 -35.57
N ILE A 75 15.65 -6.78 -36.74
CA ILE A 75 14.56 -7.39 -37.49
C ILE A 75 14.90 -8.83 -37.90
N ARG A 76 16.14 -9.11 -38.28
CA ARG A 76 16.58 -10.48 -38.60
C ARG A 76 16.56 -11.36 -37.38
N ALA A 77 17.03 -10.87 -36.22
CA ALA A 77 17.02 -11.59 -34.96
C ALA A 77 15.59 -11.99 -34.56
N THR A 78 14.60 -11.07 -34.62
CA THR A 78 13.20 -11.38 -34.30
C THR A 78 12.55 -12.35 -35.30
N LYS A 79 13.04 -12.44 -36.56
CA LYS A 79 12.56 -13.43 -37.52
C LYS A 79 13.17 -14.81 -37.32
N ILE A 80 14.43 -14.89 -36.84
CA ILE A 80 15.11 -16.15 -36.57
C ILE A 80 14.54 -16.80 -35.31
N ASN A 81 14.36 -16.01 -34.23
CA ASN A 81 13.83 -16.44 -32.94
C ASN A 81 12.61 -15.61 -32.56
N PRO A 82 11.40 -15.94 -33.06
CA PRO A 82 10.18 -15.14 -32.78
C PRO A 82 9.75 -15.15 -31.30
N SER A 83 10.16 -16.17 -30.52
CA SER A 83 9.86 -16.31 -29.09
C SER A 83 10.91 -15.68 -28.17
N ASP A 84 11.91 -15.01 -28.71
CA ASP A 84 12.89 -14.27 -27.90
C ASP A 84 12.36 -12.88 -27.54
N LEU A 85 11.92 -12.72 -26.27
CA LEU A 85 11.41 -11.46 -25.74
C LEU A 85 12.45 -10.34 -25.85
N GLN A 86 13.73 -10.65 -25.55
CA GLN A 86 14.77 -9.62 -25.53
C GLN A 86 15.02 -9.04 -26.91
N ALA A 87 14.98 -9.85 -27.97
CA ALA A 87 15.10 -9.39 -29.35
C ALA A 87 14.00 -8.38 -29.73
N TRP A 88 12.76 -8.59 -29.27
CA TRP A 88 11.67 -7.65 -29.49
C TRP A 88 11.80 -6.37 -28.67
N LEU A 89 12.26 -6.46 -27.41
CA LEU A 89 12.52 -5.29 -26.56
C LEU A 89 13.66 -4.44 -27.13
N ASP A 90 14.73 -5.08 -27.61
CA ASP A 90 15.85 -4.39 -28.27
C ASP A 90 15.40 -3.71 -29.55
N LEU A 91 14.53 -4.34 -30.32
CA LEU A 91 13.97 -3.73 -31.54
C LEU A 91 13.09 -2.52 -31.20
N ALA A 92 12.28 -2.59 -30.14
CA ALA A 92 11.43 -1.49 -29.68
C ALA A 92 12.27 -0.32 -29.13
N SER A 93 13.29 -0.58 -28.32
CA SER A 93 14.17 0.45 -27.79
C SER A 93 14.99 1.13 -28.89
N HIS A 94 15.42 0.37 -29.90
CA HIS A 94 16.19 0.91 -31.03
C HIS A 94 15.40 1.91 -31.89
N GLN A 95 14.04 1.91 -31.85
CA GLN A 95 13.22 2.89 -32.59
C GLN A 95 13.57 4.34 -32.20
N GLU A 96 14.04 4.58 -30.99
CA GLU A 96 14.46 5.89 -30.50
C GLU A 96 15.59 6.48 -31.36
N HIS A 97 16.60 5.66 -31.68
CA HIS A 97 17.73 6.08 -32.52
C HIS A 97 17.35 6.34 -33.99
N LEU A 98 16.20 5.87 -34.44
CA LEU A 98 15.70 6.13 -35.80
C LEU A 98 14.86 7.41 -35.87
N VAL A 99 14.15 7.76 -34.80
CA VAL A 99 13.30 8.97 -34.74
C VAL A 99 14.16 10.20 -34.44
N SER A 100 15.10 10.09 -33.50
CA SER A 100 15.96 11.22 -33.12
C SER A 100 17.40 10.75 -32.84
N PRO A 101 18.22 10.63 -33.89
CA PRO A 101 19.58 10.08 -33.78
C PRO A 101 20.57 10.98 -32.99
N ALA A 102 20.22 12.22 -32.70
CA ALA A 102 21.14 13.21 -32.09
C ALA A 102 20.64 13.81 -30.76
N VAL A 103 19.48 13.39 -30.27
CA VAL A 103 18.80 14.04 -29.12
C VAL A 103 18.42 12.99 -28.08
N ASP A 104 18.76 13.27 -26.81
CA ASP A 104 18.34 12.40 -25.71
C ASP A 104 16.80 12.38 -25.56
N ALA A 105 16.24 11.25 -25.17
CA ALA A 105 14.80 11.05 -25.00
C ALA A 105 14.10 12.11 -24.12
N SER A 106 14.85 12.72 -23.20
CA SER A 106 14.35 13.78 -22.30
C SER A 106 14.08 15.11 -22.99
N SER A 107 14.73 15.38 -24.13
CA SER A 107 14.62 16.64 -24.90
C SER A 107 13.74 16.53 -26.15
N MET A 108 13.15 15.34 -26.42
CA MET A 108 12.25 15.13 -27.57
C MET A 108 11.00 15.98 -27.47
N ILE A 109 10.56 16.51 -28.62
CA ILE A 109 9.29 17.24 -28.76
C ILE A 109 8.11 16.27 -28.64
N ASN A 110 6.96 16.77 -28.16
CA ASN A 110 5.77 15.90 -27.93
C ASN A 110 5.30 15.14 -29.19
N SER A 111 5.47 15.70 -30.39
CA SER A 111 5.16 15.02 -31.65
C SER A 111 6.09 13.83 -31.92
N GLU A 112 7.39 13.99 -31.65
CA GLU A 112 8.38 12.92 -31.82
C GLU A 112 8.14 11.80 -30.81
N ARG A 113 7.80 12.15 -29.55
CA ARG A 113 7.42 11.17 -28.52
C ARG A 113 6.21 10.34 -28.93
N LYS A 114 5.17 10.97 -29.51
CA LYS A 114 4.00 10.25 -30.02
C LYS A 114 4.36 9.32 -31.18
N THR A 115 5.17 9.81 -32.14
CA THR A 115 5.62 8.99 -33.27
C THR A 115 6.45 7.79 -32.80
N LEU A 116 7.36 8.01 -31.85
CA LEU A 116 8.16 6.93 -31.25
C LEU A 116 7.27 5.90 -30.55
N ALA A 117 6.30 6.36 -29.76
CA ALA A 117 5.36 5.48 -29.07
C ALA A 117 4.50 4.67 -30.06
N ASP A 118 4.03 5.25 -31.14
CA ASP A 118 3.28 4.53 -32.20
C ASP A 118 4.14 3.45 -32.88
N LEU A 119 5.42 3.72 -33.14
CA LEU A 119 6.35 2.73 -33.69
C LEU A 119 6.60 1.59 -32.71
N ARG A 120 6.79 1.89 -31.42
CA ARG A 120 6.96 0.88 -30.37
C ARG A 120 5.70 0.03 -30.20
N ILE A 121 4.51 0.63 -30.20
CA ILE A 121 3.22 -0.08 -30.17
C ILE A 121 3.16 -1.08 -31.33
N ALA A 122 3.49 -0.66 -32.56
CA ALA A 122 3.46 -1.54 -33.71
C ALA A 122 4.44 -2.74 -33.58
N VAL A 123 5.60 -2.54 -32.93
CA VAL A 123 6.54 -3.63 -32.63
C VAL A 123 5.96 -4.59 -31.62
N TYR A 124 5.40 -4.08 -30.51
CA TYR A 124 4.81 -4.91 -29.44
C TYR A 124 3.56 -5.68 -29.93
N GLU A 125 2.72 -5.10 -30.79
CA GLU A 125 1.58 -5.79 -31.38
C GLU A 125 2.02 -6.94 -32.32
N LYS A 126 3.13 -6.76 -33.04
CA LYS A 126 3.71 -7.83 -33.85
C LYS A 126 4.29 -8.93 -32.96
N ALA A 127 4.98 -8.56 -31.89
CA ALA A 127 5.53 -9.50 -30.92
C ALA A 127 4.40 -10.34 -30.30
N LEU A 128 3.34 -9.71 -29.80
CA LEU A 128 2.20 -10.39 -29.16
C LEU A 128 1.53 -11.46 -30.05
N LYS A 129 1.57 -11.28 -31.37
CA LYS A 129 1.05 -12.27 -32.33
C LYS A 129 1.95 -13.51 -32.47
N GLN A 130 3.22 -13.40 -32.10
CA GLN A 130 4.19 -14.50 -32.19
C GLN A 130 4.27 -15.34 -30.91
N PHE A 131 3.94 -14.74 -29.76
CA PHE A 131 3.99 -15.46 -28.48
C PHE A 131 2.71 -16.27 -28.26
N PRO A 132 2.79 -17.59 -28.01
CA PRO A 132 1.65 -18.43 -27.72
C PRO A 132 1.01 -18.08 -26.37
N GLU A 133 -0.27 -18.40 -26.19
CA GLU A 133 -1.01 -18.13 -24.96
C GLU A 133 -0.44 -18.83 -23.73
N ASN A 134 0.30 -19.91 -23.92
CA ASN A 134 0.94 -20.68 -22.85
C ASN A 134 2.10 -19.93 -22.17
N GLU A 135 2.64 -18.90 -22.82
CA GLU A 135 3.71 -18.04 -22.26
C GLU A 135 3.14 -16.76 -21.62
N ALA A 136 2.18 -16.94 -20.74
CA ALA A 136 1.45 -15.84 -20.09
C ALA A 136 2.35 -14.74 -19.47
N PRO A 137 3.47 -15.03 -18.76
CA PRO A 137 4.32 -13.98 -18.18
C PRO A 137 5.00 -13.10 -19.23
N LEU A 138 5.45 -13.67 -20.36
CA LEU A 138 6.12 -12.93 -21.42
C LEU A 138 5.13 -12.07 -22.20
N ARG A 139 3.92 -12.60 -22.42
CA ARG A 139 2.82 -11.82 -23.03
C ARG A 139 2.40 -10.67 -22.13
N GLU A 140 2.35 -10.88 -20.81
CA GLU A 140 2.02 -9.83 -19.84
C GLU A 140 3.04 -8.68 -19.88
N GLU A 141 4.34 -8.99 -19.93
CA GLU A 141 5.40 -7.98 -20.05
C GLU A 141 5.26 -7.14 -21.33
N LEU A 142 5.04 -7.80 -22.48
CA LEU A 142 4.82 -7.11 -23.76
C LEU A 142 3.57 -6.23 -23.72
N LEU A 143 2.51 -6.73 -23.10
CA LEU A 143 1.24 -6.03 -22.99
C LEU A 143 1.36 -4.79 -22.11
N LEU A 144 2.09 -4.90 -20.98
CA LEU A 144 2.35 -3.77 -20.10
C LEU A 144 3.17 -2.67 -20.80
N ARG A 145 4.17 -3.05 -21.60
CA ARG A 145 4.95 -2.12 -22.41
C ARG A 145 4.09 -1.43 -23.46
N LEU A 146 3.25 -2.20 -24.15
CA LEU A 146 2.31 -1.65 -25.12
C LEU A 146 1.34 -0.65 -24.46
N LEU A 147 0.79 -0.98 -23.30
CA LEU A 147 -0.13 -0.10 -22.56
C LEU A 147 0.56 1.16 -22.06
N SER A 148 1.83 1.06 -21.64
CA SER A 148 2.63 2.21 -21.25
C SER A 148 2.83 3.19 -22.41
N GLU A 149 3.19 2.71 -23.62
CA GLU A 149 3.32 3.57 -24.79
C GLU A 149 1.94 4.10 -25.28
N ALA A 150 0.89 3.30 -25.14
CA ALA A 150 -0.47 3.72 -25.49
C ALA A 150 -0.96 4.91 -24.62
N SER A 151 -0.45 5.06 -23.41
CA SER A 151 -0.77 6.20 -22.54
C SER A 151 -0.28 7.53 -23.11
N ILE A 152 0.75 7.52 -23.98
CA ILE A 152 1.33 8.70 -24.62
C ILE A 152 0.55 9.08 -25.90
N THR A 153 0.01 8.07 -26.63
CA THR A 153 -0.60 8.27 -27.96
C THR A 153 -2.09 8.48 -27.88
N LEU A 154 -2.78 7.80 -26.95
CA LEU A 154 -4.23 7.81 -26.86
C LEU A 154 -4.74 8.95 -25.96
N GLU A 155 -5.91 9.44 -26.26
CA GLU A 155 -6.69 10.30 -25.37
C GLU A 155 -7.11 9.51 -24.11
N ALA A 156 -7.24 10.21 -22.98
CA ALA A 156 -7.50 9.59 -21.68
C ALA A 156 -8.67 8.59 -21.69
N GLN A 157 -9.79 8.95 -22.32
CA GLN A 157 -10.97 8.05 -22.40
C GLN A 157 -10.70 6.81 -23.26
N LYS A 158 -10.05 6.96 -24.41
CA LYS A 158 -9.70 5.82 -25.28
C LYS A 158 -8.68 4.91 -24.62
N TYR A 159 -7.72 5.48 -23.89
CA TYR A 159 -6.75 4.73 -23.12
C TYR A 159 -7.43 3.92 -21.99
N LYS A 160 -8.34 4.56 -21.23
CA LYS A 160 -9.13 3.91 -20.19
C LYS A 160 -9.97 2.75 -20.74
N GLN A 161 -10.61 2.93 -21.89
CA GLN A 161 -11.37 1.87 -22.55
C GLN A 161 -10.45 0.71 -22.97
N LYS A 162 -9.29 0.99 -23.56
CA LYS A 162 -8.31 -0.05 -23.94
C LYS A 162 -7.82 -0.83 -22.72
N LEU A 163 -7.57 -0.15 -21.60
CA LEU A 163 -7.21 -0.81 -20.34
C LEU A 163 -8.34 -1.70 -19.83
N GLN A 164 -9.59 -1.24 -19.88
CA GLN A 164 -10.75 -2.00 -19.46
C GLN A 164 -10.95 -3.26 -20.29
N ASP A 165 -10.83 -3.16 -21.61
CA ASP A 165 -10.95 -4.30 -22.53
C ASP A 165 -9.85 -5.33 -22.29
N THR A 166 -8.61 -4.85 -22.03
CA THR A 166 -7.48 -5.71 -21.69
C THR A 166 -7.69 -6.39 -20.34
N LEU A 167 -8.20 -5.66 -19.35
CA LEU A 167 -8.46 -6.18 -18.02
C LEU A 167 -9.50 -7.31 -18.01
N GLN A 168 -10.52 -7.26 -18.88
CA GLN A 168 -11.51 -8.33 -19.01
C GLN A 168 -10.86 -9.67 -19.44
N GLN A 169 -9.76 -9.61 -20.18
CA GLN A 169 -9.03 -10.81 -20.62
C GLN A 169 -8.01 -11.29 -19.58
N HIS A 170 -7.53 -10.39 -18.70
CA HIS A 170 -6.46 -10.63 -17.73
C HIS A 170 -6.86 -10.24 -16.31
N LEU A 171 -7.97 -10.79 -15.81
CA LEU A 171 -8.56 -10.44 -14.49
C LEU A 171 -7.64 -10.68 -13.30
N THR A 172 -6.65 -11.56 -13.41
CA THR A 172 -5.70 -11.88 -12.33
C THR A 172 -4.37 -11.14 -12.43
N SER A 173 -4.19 -10.29 -13.45
CA SER A 173 -2.96 -9.52 -13.64
C SER A 173 -2.92 -8.29 -12.73
N PHE A 174 -2.09 -8.34 -11.70
CA PHE A 174 -1.85 -7.21 -10.79
C PHE A 174 -1.36 -5.94 -11.50
N PRO A 175 -0.36 -5.98 -12.42
CA PRO A 175 0.12 -4.77 -13.07
C PRO A 175 -0.95 -4.08 -13.95
N ILE A 176 -1.81 -4.84 -14.62
CA ILE A 176 -2.87 -4.27 -15.46
C ILE A 176 -3.93 -3.58 -14.58
N TRP A 177 -4.29 -4.19 -13.44
CA TRP A 177 -5.16 -3.54 -12.45
C TRP A 177 -4.57 -2.23 -11.95
N THR A 178 -3.28 -2.22 -11.60
CA THR A 178 -2.59 -1.02 -11.14
C THR A 178 -2.65 0.10 -12.18
N LEU A 179 -2.34 -0.21 -13.45
CA LEU A 179 -2.43 0.78 -14.55
C LEU A 179 -3.85 1.33 -14.71
N TYR A 180 -4.85 0.47 -14.67
CA TYR A 180 -6.24 0.90 -14.82
C TYR A 180 -6.71 1.77 -13.66
N LEU A 181 -6.43 1.36 -12.42
CA LEU A 181 -6.78 2.13 -11.23
C LEU A 181 -6.07 3.49 -11.20
N ASN A 182 -4.78 3.51 -11.58
CA ASN A 182 -4.03 4.76 -11.67
C ASN A 182 -4.65 5.70 -12.72
N ALA A 183 -5.05 5.18 -13.88
CA ALA A 183 -5.73 5.97 -14.91
C ALA A 183 -7.09 6.51 -14.44
N CYS A 184 -7.81 5.76 -13.57
CA CYS A 184 -9.08 6.21 -13.01
C CYS A 184 -8.92 7.28 -11.91
N GLN A 185 -7.87 7.19 -11.10
CA GLN A 185 -7.64 8.06 -9.95
C GLN A 185 -6.78 9.30 -10.27
N ALA A 186 -5.87 9.20 -11.24
CA ALA A 186 -4.91 10.27 -11.55
C ALA A 186 -5.44 11.38 -12.46
N ASN A 187 -6.61 11.23 -13.08
CA ASN A 187 -7.15 12.26 -13.97
C ASN A 187 -8.08 13.22 -13.22
N PRO A 188 -7.64 14.42 -12.81
CA PRO A 188 -8.44 15.34 -12.00
C PRO A 188 -9.65 15.91 -12.76
N VAL A 189 -9.63 15.91 -14.10
CA VAL A 189 -10.71 16.47 -14.92
C VAL A 189 -11.92 15.54 -14.98
N GLU A 190 -11.69 14.24 -15.01
CA GLU A 190 -12.74 13.21 -15.13
C GLU A 190 -13.04 12.50 -13.81
N PHE A 191 -12.32 12.88 -12.73
CA PHE A 191 -12.48 12.24 -11.43
C PHE A 191 -13.87 12.52 -10.85
N ARG A 192 -14.62 11.45 -10.58
CA ARG A 192 -15.87 11.47 -9.81
C ARG A 192 -15.82 10.36 -8.78
N PHE A 193 -16.00 10.72 -7.52
CA PHE A 193 -15.95 9.76 -6.41
C PHE A 193 -16.87 8.56 -6.63
N GLU A 194 -18.14 8.80 -6.96
CA GLU A 194 -19.13 7.73 -7.15
C GLU A 194 -18.78 6.77 -8.29
N ASP A 195 -18.24 7.27 -9.41
CA ASP A 195 -17.84 6.42 -10.54
C ASP A 195 -16.69 5.49 -10.16
N VAL A 196 -15.72 5.99 -9.41
CA VAL A 196 -14.57 5.20 -8.93
C VAL A 196 -15.01 4.20 -7.85
N LYS A 197 -15.89 4.60 -6.93
CA LYS A 197 -16.49 3.71 -5.92
C LYS A 197 -17.23 2.55 -6.57
N VAL A 198 -18.16 2.85 -7.47
CA VAL A 198 -18.94 1.84 -8.20
C VAL A 198 -18.02 0.89 -8.97
N PHE A 199 -16.95 1.42 -9.56
CA PHE A 199 -15.96 0.60 -10.24
C PHE A 199 -15.27 -0.39 -9.29
N PHE A 200 -14.81 0.05 -8.11
CA PHE A 200 -14.20 -0.86 -7.13
C PHE A 200 -15.17 -1.96 -6.70
N ILE A 201 -16.39 -1.61 -6.36
CA ILE A 201 -17.41 -2.58 -5.92
C ILE A 201 -17.72 -3.59 -7.03
N ARG A 202 -17.89 -3.12 -8.27
CA ARG A 202 -18.12 -4.01 -9.42
C ARG A 202 -16.94 -4.96 -9.66
N SER A 203 -15.73 -4.47 -9.53
CA SER A 203 -14.50 -5.26 -9.70
C SER A 203 -14.36 -6.34 -8.63
N LEU A 204 -14.60 -5.99 -7.37
CA LEU A 204 -14.62 -6.94 -6.26
C LEU A 204 -15.70 -8.01 -6.47
N ARG A 205 -16.91 -7.64 -6.90
CA ARG A 205 -17.99 -8.59 -7.21
C ARG A 205 -17.60 -9.54 -8.35
N THR A 206 -16.99 -9.03 -9.42
CA THR A 206 -16.57 -9.85 -10.56
C THR A 206 -15.53 -10.89 -10.17
N LEU A 207 -14.55 -10.50 -9.34
CA LEU A 207 -13.53 -11.41 -8.84
C LEU A 207 -14.10 -12.38 -7.79
N GLY A 208 -14.95 -11.91 -6.88
CA GLY A 208 -15.53 -12.73 -5.81
C GLY A 208 -16.59 -13.74 -6.31
N SER A 209 -17.27 -13.46 -7.43
CA SER A 209 -18.25 -14.37 -8.04
C SER A 209 -17.60 -15.48 -8.88
N ASN A 210 -16.30 -15.40 -9.16
CA ASN A 210 -15.61 -16.43 -9.92
C ASN A 210 -15.40 -17.67 -9.03
N ASN A 211 -16.10 -18.77 -9.32
CA ASN A 211 -16.06 -20.01 -8.52
C ASN A 211 -14.65 -20.59 -8.32
N ASN A 212 -13.70 -20.22 -9.17
CA ASN A 212 -12.30 -20.59 -9.03
C ASN A 212 -11.53 -19.73 -8.01
N ALA A 213 -12.10 -18.60 -7.54
CA ALA A 213 -11.43 -17.71 -6.60
C ALA A 213 -11.15 -18.37 -5.24
N ASN A 214 -12.03 -19.29 -4.79
CA ASN A 214 -11.84 -19.99 -3.52
C ASN A 214 -10.59 -20.90 -3.50
N HIS A 215 -10.12 -21.36 -4.65
CA HIS A 215 -8.95 -22.23 -4.78
C HIS A 215 -7.75 -21.55 -5.44
N ASN A 216 -7.94 -20.34 -6.00
CA ASN A 216 -6.88 -19.60 -6.65
C ASN A 216 -6.32 -18.50 -5.74
N LEU A 217 -5.13 -18.74 -5.19
CA LEU A 217 -4.42 -17.79 -4.34
C LEU A 217 -4.19 -16.42 -5.02
N GLU A 218 -4.03 -16.41 -6.33
CA GLU A 218 -3.86 -15.16 -7.11
C GLU A 218 -5.11 -14.30 -7.08
N ALA A 219 -6.29 -14.92 -7.27
CA ALA A 219 -7.56 -14.23 -7.20
C ALA A 219 -7.83 -13.67 -5.79
N GLN A 220 -7.49 -14.44 -4.75
CA GLN A 220 -7.62 -13.96 -3.36
C GLN A 220 -6.72 -12.75 -3.09
N HIS A 221 -5.47 -12.77 -3.58
CA HIS A 221 -4.58 -11.61 -3.45
C HIS A 221 -5.07 -10.41 -4.23
N MET A 222 -5.70 -10.63 -5.39
CA MET A 222 -6.27 -9.54 -6.16
C MET A 222 -7.47 -8.91 -5.44
N ILE A 223 -8.33 -9.70 -4.82
CA ILE A 223 -9.43 -9.20 -3.98
C ILE A 223 -8.89 -8.36 -2.83
N LEU A 224 -7.84 -8.83 -2.13
CA LEU A 224 -7.20 -8.08 -1.04
C LEU A 224 -6.56 -6.77 -1.52
N TYR A 225 -5.89 -6.80 -2.67
CA TYR A 225 -5.32 -5.59 -3.25
C TYR A 225 -6.39 -4.56 -3.62
N LEU A 226 -7.47 -4.99 -4.26
CA LEU A 226 -8.58 -4.08 -4.59
C LEU A 226 -9.27 -3.54 -3.33
N THR A 227 -9.39 -4.36 -2.29
CA THR A 227 -9.92 -3.92 -1.00
C THR A 227 -9.01 -2.88 -0.34
N LEU A 228 -7.70 -3.09 -0.37
CA LEU A 228 -6.73 -2.10 0.09
C LEU A 228 -6.86 -0.79 -0.70
N ARG A 229 -6.78 -0.85 -2.03
CA ARG A 229 -6.92 0.34 -2.88
C ARG A 229 -8.23 1.08 -2.65
N TYR A 230 -9.32 0.35 -2.46
CA TYR A 230 -10.63 0.93 -2.16
C TYR A 230 -10.65 1.64 -0.81
N THR A 231 -10.12 1.02 0.25
CA THR A 231 -10.12 1.62 1.58
C THR A 231 -9.17 2.81 1.69
N PHE A 232 -8.01 2.76 1.01
CA PHE A 232 -7.14 3.94 0.89
C PHE A 232 -7.81 5.05 0.07
N PHE A 233 -8.48 4.72 -1.02
CA PHE A 233 -9.27 5.67 -1.81
C PHE A 233 -10.35 6.35 -0.95
N LEU A 234 -11.10 5.61 -0.13
CA LEU A 234 -12.07 6.17 0.79
C LEU A 234 -11.41 7.15 1.77
N ARG A 235 -10.31 6.75 2.39
CA ARG A 235 -9.55 7.59 3.32
C ARG A 235 -9.08 8.89 2.66
N ASP A 236 -8.45 8.80 1.51
CA ASP A 236 -7.84 9.92 0.80
C ASP A 236 -8.89 10.89 0.23
N THR A 237 -10.13 10.42 0.04
CA THR A 237 -11.27 11.26 -0.35
C THR A 237 -12.07 11.80 0.84
N GLY A 238 -11.63 11.54 2.09
CA GLY A 238 -12.23 12.08 3.31
C GLY A 238 -13.19 11.15 4.04
N TYR A 239 -13.51 9.96 3.50
CA TYR A 239 -14.38 8.98 4.15
C TYR A 239 -13.60 8.05 5.07
N VAL A 240 -12.89 8.64 6.06
CA VAL A 240 -11.98 7.91 6.96
C VAL A 240 -12.74 6.90 7.82
N GLU A 241 -13.90 7.29 8.34
CA GLU A 241 -14.77 6.46 9.17
C GLU A 241 -15.23 5.20 8.41
N LEU A 242 -15.69 5.38 7.17
CA LEU A 242 -16.11 4.28 6.31
C LEU A 242 -14.94 3.35 5.97
N SER A 243 -13.75 3.92 5.76
CA SER A 243 -12.52 3.15 5.51
C SER A 243 -12.16 2.26 6.71
N ILE A 244 -12.17 2.81 7.93
CA ILE A 244 -11.89 2.07 9.16
C ILE A 244 -12.97 1.03 9.43
N ALA A 245 -14.26 1.42 9.32
CA ALA A 245 -15.39 0.51 9.51
C ALA A 245 -15.35 -0.68 8.54
N THR A 246 -14.91 -0.45 7.30
CA THR A 246 -14.74 -1.53 6.31
C THR A 246 -13.74 -2.58 6.82
N TRP A 247 -12.60 -2.18 7.37
CA TRP A 247 -11.63 -3.13 7.93
C TRP A 247 -12.11 -3.77 9.23
N GLN A 248 -12.82 -3.04 10.10
CA GLN A 248 -13.45 -3.61 11.27
C GLN A 248 -14.43 -4.72 10.86
N ALA A 249 -15.32 -4.43 9.92
CA ALA A 249 -16.31 -5.38 9.42
C ALA A 249 -15.67 -6.60 8.75
N LEU A 250 -14.64 -6.41 7.92
CA LEU A 250 -13.90 -7.50 7.29
C LEU A 250 -13.20 -8.39 8.32
N CYS A 251 -12.59 -7.81 9.36
CA CYS A 251 -11.97 -8.57 10.44
C CYS A 251 -13.00 -9.38 11.21
N GLU A 252 -14.12 -8.77 11.61
CA GLU A 252 -15.20 -9.49 12.31
C GLU A 252 -15.77 -10.62 11.43
N TYR A 253 -16.02 -10.34 10.16
CA TYR A 253 -16.63 -11.28 9.22
C TYR A 253 -15.71 -12.47 8.87
N HIS A 254 -14.41 -12.26 8.70
CA HIS A 254 -13.46 -13.30 8.28
C HIS A 254 -12.75 -13.99 9.44
N LEU A 255 -12.45 -13.26 10.53
CA LEU A 255 -11.66 -13.79 11.64
C LEU A 255 -12.49 -14.18 12.86
N PHE A 256 -13.62 -13.52 13.10
CA PHE A 256 -14.46 -13.70 14.28
C PHE A 256 -15.86 -14.25 13.94
N ARG A 257 -16.01 -14.91 12.80
CA ARG A 257 -17.28 -15.54 12.43
C ARG A 257 -17.63 -16.66 13.40
N PRO A 258 -18.88 -16.71 13.92
CA PRO A 258 -19.35 -17.82 14.73
C PRO A 258 -19.29 -19.17 13.98
N GLU A 259 -18.81 -20.23 14.65
CA GLU A 259 -18.64 -21.55 14.03
C GLU A 259 -19.97 -22.15 13.51
N HIS A 260 -21.09 -21.91 14.22
CA HIS A 260 -22.40 -22.42 13.81
C HIS A 260 -22.87 -21.85 12.45
N LEU A 261 -22.36 -20.69 12.02
CA LEU A 261 -22.69 -20.08 10.73
C LEU A 261 -21.84 -20.63 9.57
N ALA A 262 -20.79 -21.40 9.83
CA ALA A 262 -19.83 -21.84 8.81
C ALA A 262 -20.48 -22.63 7.65
N HIS A 263 -21.59 -23.31 7.91
CA HIS A 263 -22.30 -24.17 6.95
C HIS A 263 -23.55 -23.52 6.35
N LEU A 264 -23.90 -22.31 6.75
CA LEU A 264 -25.08 -21.61 6.27
C LEU A 264 -24.84 -20.90 4.95
N GLY A 265 -25.93 -20.62 4.24
CA GLY A 265 -25.86 -19.82 3.02
C GLY A 265 -25.44 -18.38 3.31
N ARG A 266 -24.77 -17.77 2.33
CA ARG A 266 -24.22 -16.42 2.40
C ARG A 266 -25.21 -15.37 2.93
N ASP A 267 -26.45 -15.41 2.45
CA ASP A 267 -27.46 -14.40 2.80
C ASP A 267 -27.83 -14.49 4.29
N PHE A 268 -27.84 -15.70 4.85
CA PHE A 268 -28.04 -15.90 6.28
C PHE A 268 -26.89 -15.38 7.12
N ILE A 269 -25.65 -15.59 6.65
CA ILE A 269 -24.45 -15.10 7.32
C ILE A 269 -24.44 -13.56 7.33
N LEU A 270 -24.78 -12.92 6.20
CA LEU A 270 -24.86 -11.47 6.11
C LEU A 270 -25.98 -10.89 6.98
N ALA A 271 -27.16 -11.53 7.02
CA ALA A 271 -28.27 -11.08 7.86
C ALA A 271 -27.96 -11.22 9.37
N ASP A 272 -27.17 -12.22 9.76
CA ASP A 272 -26.73 -12.37 11.15
C ASP A 272 -25.64 -11.35 11.50
N PHE A 273 -24.72 -11.10 10.55
CA PHE A 273 -23.71 -10.05 10.70
C PHE A 273 -24.34 -8.66 10.80
N GLU A 274 -25.40 -8.37 10.03
CA GLU A 274 -26.19 -7.14 10.14
C GLU A 274 -26.69 -6.93 11.58
N LYS A 275 -27.28 -7.95 12.21
CA LYS A 275 -27.74 -7.86 13.61
C LYS A 275 -26.59 -7.52 14.57
N PHE A 276 -25.42 -8.14 14.38
CA PHE A 276 -24.24 -7.83 15.17
C PHE A 276 -23.80 -6.39 14.96
N TRP A 277 -23.71 -5.94 13.70
CA TRP A 277 -23.21 -4.60 13.37
C TRP A 277 -24.13 -3.49 13.90
N GLU A 278 -25.44 -3.68 13.80
CA GLU A 278 -26.47 -2.75 14.26
C GLU A 278 -26.74 -2.84 15.78
N SER A 279 -26.14 -3.81 16.49
CA SER A 279 -26.31 -3.97 17.94
C SER A 279 -25.53 -2.96 18.78
N GLU A 280 -24.84 -1.98 18.14
CA GLU A 280 -24.09 -0.90 18.79
C GLU A 280 -22.95 -1.36 19.71
N ARG A 281 -22.60 -2.64 19.69
CA ARG A 281 -21.49 -3.20 20.50
C ARG A 281 -20.12 -2.73 20.00
N PRO A 282 -19.08 -2.72 20.88
CA PRO A 282 -17.73 -2.40 20.48
C PRO A 282 -17.23 -3.33 19.38
N ARG A 283 -16.74 -2.73 18.29
CA ARG A 283 -16.25 -3.41 17.10
C ARG A 283 -14.75 -3.69 17.20
N PHE A 284 -14.26 -4.57 16.37
CA PHE A 284 -12.84 -4.96 16.35
C PHE A 284 -11.89 -3.77 16.43
N GLY A 285 -10.95 -3.82 17.37
CA GLY A 285 -10.00 -2.72 17.65
C GLY A 285 -10.52 -1.64 18.60
N GLU A 286 -11.81 -1.57 18.90
CA GLU A 286 -12.36 -0.67 19.91
C GLU A 286 -12.17 -1.20 21.33
N GLU A 287 -12.30 -0.32 22.32
CA GLU A 287 -12.22 -0.71 23.72
C GLU A 287 -13.42 -1.59 24.11
N GLY A 288 -13.14 -2.74 24.71
CA GLY A 288 -14.18 -3.70 25.11
C GLY A 288 -14.66 -4.63 23.99
N ALA A 289 -14.09 -4.54 22.77
CA ALA A 289 -14.45 -5.45 21.69
C ALA A 289 -14.15 -6.92 22.05
N ARG A 290 -15.13 -7.80 21.82
CA ARG A 290 -15.02 -9.25 22.07
C ARG A 290 -15.10 -10.09 20.80
N GLY A 291 -15.53 -9.49 19.70
CA GLY A 291 -15.72 -10.15 18.41
C GLY A 291 -17.11 -10.72 18.20
N TRP A 292 -17.52 -10.82 16.93
CA TRP A 292 -18.82 -11.34 16.51
C TRP A 292 -19.12 -12.76 17.02
N CYS A 293 -18.11 -13.63 17.12
CA CYS A 293 -18.29 -15.02 17.59
C CYS A 293 -18.84 -15.16 19.02
N ILE A 294 -18.77 -14.10 19.84
CA ILE A 294 -19.25 -14.11 21.24
C ILE A 294 -20.60 -13.37 21.36
N HIS A 295 -21.08 -12.77 20.29
CA HIS A 295 -22.29 -11.94 20.30
C HIS A 295 -23.53 -12.65 20.88
N ASP A 296 -23.78 -13.89 20.48
CA ASP A 296 -24.94 -14.67 20.91
C ASP A 296 -24.86 -15.18 22.35
N GLN A 297 -23.67 -15.15 22.97
CA GLN A 297 -23.43 -15.71 24.30
C GLN A 297 -23.50 -14.66 25.42
N ASP A 298 -23.66 -13.39 25.07
CA ASP A 298 -23.58 -12.29 26.01
C ASP A 298 -24.95 -11.68 26.28
N ASP A 299 -25.52 -11.94 27.45
CA ASP A 299 -26.76 -11.34 27.93
C ASP A 299 -26.51 -9.83 28.24
N GLY A 300 -26.59 -9.01 27.19
CA GLY A 300 -26.99 -7.62 27.25
C GLY A 300 -26.33 -6.71 28.30
N ILE A 301 -25.02 -6.52 28.25
CA ILE A 301 -24.41 -5.32 28.89
C ILE A 301 -24.51 -4.21 27.85
N ASP A 302 -25.41 -3.26 28.07
CA ASP A 302 -25.48 -2.04 27.27
C ASP A 302 -24.11 -1.34 27.30
N PRO A 303 -23.50 -1.07 26.13
CA PRO A 303 -22.25 -0.32 26.10
C PRO A 303 -22.49 1.08 26.69
N GLU A 304 -21.70 1.46 27.70
CA GLU A 304 -21.72 2.85 28.18
C GLU A 304 -21.40 3.79 27.03
N LEU A 305 -22.39 4.59 26.63
CA LEU A 305 -22.24 5.65 25.65
C LEU A 305 -21.43 6.79 26.28
N ARG A 306 -20.16 6.90 25.90
CA ARG A 306 -19.29 8.01 26.35
C ARG A 306 -19.41 9.17 25.36
N SER A 307 -19.38 10.41 25.90
CA SER A 307 -19.31 11.60 25.07
C SER A 307 -18.03 11.58 24.23
N ILE A 308 -18.16 11.86 22.93
CA ILE A 308 -17.03 12.03 22.02
C ILE A 308 -16.35 13.38 22.29
N LEU A 309 -17.12 14.38 22.76
CA LEU A 309 -16.61 15.72 22.98
C LEU A 309 -15.70 15.78 24.21
N PRO A 310 -14.46 16.26 24.07
CA PRO A 310 -13.65 16.61 25.22
C PRO A 310 -14.32 17.76 25.99
N ASP A 311 -14.25 17.73 27.32
CA ASP A 311 -14.72 18.84 28.20
C ASP A 311 -13.88 20.11 27.94
N GLY A 312 -14.04 20.71 26.77
CA GLY A 312 -13.24 21.84 26.29
C GLY A 312 -13.74 23.18 26.78
N LYS A 313 -13.28 23.61 27.95
CA LYS A 313 -13.33 25.06 28.29
C LYS A 313 -12.21 25.75 27.51
N LEU A 314 -12.61 26.55 26.50
CA LEU A 314 -11.68 27.44 25.78
C LEU A 314 -10.95 28.32 26.79
N ALA A 315 -9.62 28.21 26.87
CA ALA A 315 -8.81 29.07 27.70
C ALA A 315 -8.88 30.50 27.15
N SER A 316 -9.41 31.41 27.93
CA SER A 316 -9.64 32.82 27.54
C SER A 316 -8.36 33.61 27.23
N SER A 317 -7.17 33.12 27.65
CA SER A 317 -5.90 33.80 27.45
C SER A 317 -5.31 33.67 26.04
N LEU A 318 -5.64 32.59 25.31
CA LEU A 318 -5.14 32.31 23.94
C LEU A 318 -6.25 31.62 23.12
N PRO A 319 -7.31 32.34 22.72
CA PRO A 319 -8.50 31.72 22.16
C PRO A 319 -8.24 30.95 20.84
N PHE A 320 -7.37 31.45 19.98
CA PHE A 320 -7.04 30.80 18.71
C PHE A 320 -6.27 29.49 18.93
N LYS A 321 -5.26 29.48 19.81
CA LYS A 321 -4.50 28.27 20.13
C LYS A 321 -5.41 27.21 20.75
N SER A 322 -6.27 27.62 21.67
CA SER A 322 -7.23 26.72 22.33
C SER A 322 -8.24 26.14 21.34
N PHE A 323 -8.73 26.97 20.41
CA PHE A 323 -9.62 26.53 19.34
C PHE A 323 -8.93 25.55 18.40
N SER A 324 -7.73 25.88 17.92
CA SER A 324 -6.96 24.99 17.02
C SER A 324 -6.63 23.65 17.67
N THR A 325 -6.29 23.66 18.97
CA THR A 325 -6.06 22.42 19.72
C THR A 325 -7.33 21.59 19.85
N LEU A 326 -8.45 22.24 20.14
CA LEU A 326 -9.76 21.58 20.24
C LEU A 326 -10.18 20.97 18.88
N GLU A 327 -10.04 21.73 17.79
CA GLU A 327 -10.34 21.28 16.44
C GLU A 327 -9.49 20.06 16.05
N ASN A 328 -8.19 20.11 16.32
CA ASN A 328 -7.30 18.96 16.06
C ASN A 328 -7.71 17.74 16.87
N THR A 329 -8.04 17.93 18.16
CA THR A 329 -8.50 16.83 19.03
C THR A 329 -9.81 16.24 18.51
N MET A 330 -10.74 17.09 18.06
CA MET A 330 -12.01 16.65 17.48
C MET A 330 -11.79 15.86 16.18
N ASN A 331 -10.92 16.34 15.29
CA ASN A 331 -10.57 15.63 14.06
C ASN A 331 -9.94 14.26 14.34
N GLU A 332 -9.13 14.13 15.38
CA GLU A 332 -8.56 12.85 15.80
C GLU A 332 -9.62 11.89 16.34
N LEU A 333 -10.55 12.38 17.16
CA LEU A 333 -11.62 11.57 17.73
C LEU A 333 -12.63 11.12 16.68
N LEU A 334 -12.97 12.00 15.72
CA LEU A 334 -13.93 11.74 14.64
C LEU A 334 -13.38 10.82 13.52
N ARG A 335 -12.14 10.40 13.59
CA ARG A 335 -11.60 9.39 12.64
C ARG A 335 -12.22 8.01 12.80
N PHE A 336 -12.63 7.67 14.03
CA PHE A 336 -13.24 6.36 14.30
C PHE A 336 -14.74 6.43 14.08
N PRO A 337 -15.32 5.43 13.38
CA PRO A 337 -16.74 5.44 13.09
C PRO A 337 -17.57 5.40 14.37
N GLY A 338 -18.58 6.24 14.46
CA GLY A 338 -19.60 6.18 15.49
C GLY A 338 -20.43 4.89 15.37
N ARG A 339 -20.94 4.40 16.50
CA ARG A 339 -21.79 3.21 16.54
C ARG A 339 -23.27 3.55 16.46
N THR A 340 -23.66 4.66 17.05
CA THR A 340 -25.05 5.11 17.15
C THR A 340 -25.12 6.64 17.01
N MET A 341 -26.27 7.12 16.52
CA MET A 341 -26.60 8.55 16.48
C MET A 341 -26.91 9.13 17.87
N ASP A 342 -27.25 8.26 18.84
CA ASP A 342 -27.58 8.68 20.19
C ASP A 342 -26.33 8.98 21.05
N GLN A 343 -25.15 8.76 20.52
CA GLN A 343 -23.91 9.02 21.24
C GLN A 343 -23.73 10.53 21.45
N PRO A 344 -23.55 11.00 22.69
CA PRO A 344 -23.40 12.42 22.99
C PRO A 344 -22.25 13.06 22.20
N GLY A 345 -22.50 14.17 21.53
CA GLY A 345 -21.53 14.86 20.68
C GLY A 345 -21.44 14.33 19.25
N ASN A 346 -22.23 13.35 18.88
CA ASN A 346 -22.30 12.84 17.52
C ASN A 346 -23.46 13.49 16.76
N GLU A 347 -23.23 14.72 16.28
CA GLU A 347 -24.22 15.48 15.51
C GLU A 347 -24.09 15.25 13.99
N ASP A 348 -23.00 14.63 13.54
CA ASP A 348 -22.73 14.34 12.14
C ASP A 348 -23.33 12.98 11.74
N PRO A 349 -24.35 12.94 10.85
CA PRO A 349 -24.95 11.68 10.42
C PRO A 349 -23.96 10.80 9.60
N PHE A 350 -22.91 11.37 9.02
CA PHE A 350 -21.91 10.63 8.26
C PHE A 350 -20.83 9.99 9.14
N HIS A 351 -20.78 10.34 10.42
CA HIS A 351 -19.88 9.73 11.39
C HIS A 351 -20.28 8.28 11.74
N VAL A 352 -21.57 7.96 11.65
CA VAL A 352 -22.07 6.62 11.89
C VAL A 352 -22.05 5.80 10.59
N VAL A 353 -21.42 4.63 10.63
CA VAL A 353 -21.39 3.70 9.50
C VAL A 353 -22.37 2.57 9.74
N PHE A 354 -23.40 2.50 8.89
CA PHE A 354 -24.43 1.47 8.93
C PHE A 354 -24.00 0.22 8.14
N PHE A 355 -24.70 -0.90 8.40
CA PHE A 355 -24.44 -2.14 7.65
C PHE A 355 -24.66 -1.96 6.14
N SER A 356 -25.66 -1.16 5.73
CA SER A 356 -25.94 -0.85 4.32
C SER A 356 -24.73 -0.28 3.57
N ASP A 357 -23.84 0.46 4.24
CA ASP A 357 -22.65 1.04 3.65
C ASP A 357 -21.56 -0.01 3.38
N LEU A 358 -21.58 -1.11 4.13
CA LEU A 358 -20.59 -2.19 4.11
C LEU A 358 -21.05 -3.42 3.33
N GLN A 359 -22.35 -3.61 3.18
CA GLN A 359 -22.97 -4.80 2.61
C GLN A 359 -22.38 -5.19 1.25
N GLU A 360 -22.16 -4.21 0.38
CA GLU A 360 -21.64 -4.45 -0.97
C GLU A 360 -20.21 -4.99 -0.95
N VAL A 361 -19.35 -4.46 -0.09
CA VAL A 361 -17.95 -4.90 0.05
C VAL A 361 -17.89 -6.29 0.70
N LEU A 362 -18.64 -6.50 1.78
CA LEU A 362 -18.73 -7.81 2.44
C LEU A 362 -19.26 -8.86 1.48
N ALA A 363 -20.29 -8.51 0.73
CA ALA A 363 -20.87 -9.38 -0.28
C ALA A 363 -19.88 -9.74 -1.40
N ALA A 364 -18.98 -8.86 -1.75
CA ALA A 364 -17.97 -9.09 -2.78
C ALA A 364 -16.75 -9.90 -2.27
N THR A 365 -16.45 -9.84 -0.97
CA THR A 365 -15.30 -10.49 -0.35
C THR A 365 -15.62 -11.83 0.33
N THR A 366 -16.75 -12.45 0.00
CA THR A 366 -17.23 -13.69 0.65
C THR A 366 -16.40 -14.94 0.36
N SER A 367 -15.50 -14.90 -0.62
CA SER A 367 -14.57 -16.01 -0.88
C SER A 367 -13.65 -16.24 0.32
N ALA A 368 -13.23 -17.50 0.53
CA ALA A 368 -12.27 -17.82 1.57
C ALA A 368 -10.94 -17.11 1.26
N LEU A 369 -10.61 -16.11 2.06
CA LEU A 369 -9.34 -15.40 1.97
C LEU A 369 -8.26 -16.17 2.75
N SER A 370 -7.03 -16.19 2.22
CA SER A 370 -5.92 -16.76 2.98
C SER A 370 -5.65 -15.87 4.20
N ARG A 371 -5.55 -16.50 5.38
CA ARG A 371 -5.25 -15.82 6.65
C ARG A 371 -4.08 -14.85 6.52
N ASP A 372 -2.99 -15.37 5.98
CA ASP A 372 -1.72 -14.65 5.92
C ASP A 372 -1.77 -13.46 4.96
N GLY A 373 -2.41 -13.64 3.81
CA GLY A 373 -2.67 -12.54 2.88
C GLY A 373 -3.58 -11.47 3.48
N PHE A 374 -4.60 -11.89 4.23
CA PHE A 374 -5.52 -10.97 4.91
C PHE A 374 -4.82 -10.15 6.00
N LEU A 375 -3.99 -10.81 6.84
CA LEU A 375 -3.23 -10.12 7.88
C LEU A 375 -2.20 -9.16 7.28
N ASP A 376 -1.53 -9.55 6.18
CA ASP A 376 -0.58 -8.65 5.50
C ASP A 376 -1.28 -7.42 4.92
N ALA A 377 -2.46 -7.59 4.33
CA ALA A 377 -3.27 -6.48 3.84
C ALA A 377 -3.74 -5.56 4.98
N LEU A 378 -4.21 -6.12 6.10
CA LEU A 378 -4.59 -5.35 7.29
C LEU A 378 -3.41 -4.56 7.85
N PHE A 379 -2.22 -5.17 7.92
CA PHE A 379 -1.02 -4.49 8.41
C PHE A 379 -0.57 -3.39 7.45
N CYS A 380 -0.68 -3.60 6.14
CA CYS A 380 -0.45 -2.57 5.14
C CYS A 380 -1.41 -1.38 5.35
N TYR A 381 -2.71 -1.63 5.55
CA TYR A 381 -3.70 -0.60 5.83
C TYR A 381 -3.38 0.19 7.10
N LEU A 382 -2.98 -0.49 8.17
CA LEU A 382 -2.58 0.15 9.42
C LEU A 382 -1.24 0.92 9.30
N GLY A 383 -0.44 0.68 8.26
CA GLY A 383 0.91 1.24 8.14
C GLY A 383 1.94 0.48 8.95
N LEU A 384 1.66 -0.76 9.28
CA LEU A 384 2.58 -1.64 9.97
C LEU A 384 3.52 -2.35 8.98
N PRO A 385 4.77 -2.65 9.37
CA PRO A 385 5.71 -3.38 8.52
C PRO A 385 5.20 -4.80 8.21
N GLU A 386 5.74 -5.38 7.14
CA GLU A 386 5.45 -6.76 6.76
C GLU A 386 5.82 -7.74 7.87
N MET A 387 4.94 -8.71 8.16
CA MET A 387 5.22 -9.76 9.11
C MET A 387 6.20 -10.77 8.50
N ASN A 388 7.27 -11.07 9.21
CA ASN A 388 8.32 -11.96 8.74
C ASN A 388 7.91 -13.43 8.95
N ASP A 389 7.08 -13.96 8.06
CA ASP A 389 6.79 -15.39 8.02
C ASP A 389 7.51 -16.06 6.85
N THR A 390 8.53 -16.85 7.17
CA THR A 390 9.33 -17.61 6.20
C THR A 390 8.50 -18.59 5.37
N THR A 391 7.34 -19.01 5.87
CA THR A 391 6.45 -19.96 5.17
C THR A 391 5.69 -19.30 4.04
N ILE A 392 5.27 -18.03 4.22
CA ILE A 392 4.55 -17.29 3.20
C ILE A 392 5.51 -16.78 2.12
N THR A 393 6.69 -16.30 2.55
CA THR A 393 7.70 -15.74 1.63
C THR A 393 8.20 -16.74 0.60
N GLN A 394 8.20 -18.04 0.93
CA GLN A 394 8.60 -19.10 0.00
C GLN A 394 7.49 -19.47 -1.01
N ARG A 395 6.23 -19.24 -0.68
CA ARG A 395 5.08 -19.62 -1.51
C ARG A 395 4.66 -18.55 -2.52
N LEU A 396 4.99 -17.28 -2.27
CA LEU A 396 4.61 -16.17 -3.14
C LEU A 396 5.83 -15.65 -3.89
N PRO A 397 5.83 -15.64 -5.22
CA PRO A 397 6.89 -14.99 -5.99
C PRO A 397 6.97 -13.50 -5.58
N ALA A 398 8.20 -12.97 -5.49
CA ALA A 398 8.49 -11.60 -5.09
C ALA A 398 7.71 -10.54 -5.90
N SER A 399 7.29 -10.91 -7.13
CA SER A 399 6.45 -10.07 -7.98
C SER A 399 5.04 -9.79 -7.42
N ARG A 400 4.56 -10.60 -6.47
CA ARG A 400 3.19 -10.51 -5.93
C ARG A 400 3.06 -9.72 -4.64
N ARG A 401 4.18 -9.37 -3.98
CA ARG A 401 4.20 -8.43 -2.85
C ARG A 401 4.22 -6.97 -3.28
N ARG A 402 3.95 -6.70 -4.55
CA ARG A 402 4.07 -5.37 -5.14
C ARG A 402 3.07 -4.35 -4.62
N TRP A 403 2.01 -4.75 -3.93
CA TRP A 403 1.07 -3.78 -3.38
C TRP A 403 1.72 -2.81 -2.38
N ARG A 404 2.72 -3.25 -1.59
CA ARG A 404 3.45 -2.35 -0.67
C ARG A 404 4.35 -1.33 -1.38
N ASN A 405 4.57 -1.50 -2.68
CA ASN A 405 5.29 -0.55 -3.53
C ASN A 405 4.35 0.32 -4.37
N ASP A 406 3.05 0.21 -4.15
CA ASP A 406 2.06 1.03 -4.85
C ASP A 406 1.96 2.40 -4.16
N VAL A 407 2.23 3.46 -4.90
CA VAL A 407 2.21 4.86 -4.40
C VAL A 407 0.87 5.24 -3.75
N PHE A 408 -0.24 4.66 -4.22
CA PHE A 408 -1.57 4.89 -3.64
C PHE A 408 -1.82 4.11 -2.34
N LEU A 409 -0.88 3.26 -1.92
CA LEU A 409 -0.93 2.53 -0.65
C LEU A 409 0.14 3.02 0.33
N ASP A 410 0.80 4.12 0.02
CA ASP A 410 1.71 4.78 0.93
C ASP A 410 0.95 5.44 2.08
N HIS A 411 1.63 5.58 3.21
CA HIS A 411 1.09 6.23 4.40
C HIS A 411 -0.16 5.52 4.97
N GLY A 412 0.02 4.30 5.47
CA GLY A 412 -1.00 3.61 6.26
C GLY A 412 -1.52 4.46 7.43
N LEU A 413 -2.59 4.01 8.07
CA LEU A 413 -3.33 4.77 9.08
C LEU A 413 -2.45 5.38 10.20
N LEU A 414 -1.41 4.66 10.62
CA LEU A 414 -0.46 5.13 11.64
C LEU A 414 0.50 6.23 11.16
N HIS A 415 0.67 6.40 9.85
CA HIS A 415 1.58 7.38 9.26
C HIS A 415 0.88 8.66 8.79
N SER A 416 -0.44 8.67 8.75
CA SER A 416 -1.22 9.83 8.27
C SER A 416 -0.97 11.09 9.10
N ASP A 417 -0.57 10.94 10.37
CA ASP A 417 -0.29 12.05 11.29
C ASP A 417 1.13 12.60 11.18
N LEU A 418 2.03 11.84 10.54
CA LEU A 418 3.44 12.22 10.36
C LEU A 418 3.66 13.10 9.11
N ALA A 419 2.74 13.08 8.16
CA ALA A 419 2.88 13.76 6.87
C ALA A 419 2.86 15.29 6.95
N ILE A 420 2.48 15.89 8.08
CA ILE A 420 2.36 17.34 8.23
C ILE A 420 3.61 17.98 8.85
N SER A 421 4.47 17.22 9.54
CA SER A 421 5.66 17.73 10.20
C SER A 421 6.95 17.19 9.61
N ASP A 422 7.56 17.91 8.69
CA ASP A 422 8.92 17.69 8.20
C ASP A 422 9.17 16.55 7.19
N HIS A 423 8.85 16.82 5.92
CA HIS A 423 9.40 16.06 4.79
C HIS A 423 10.92 16.14 4.62
N SER A 424 11.64 16.91 5.45
CA SER A 424 13.07 17.16 5.29
C SER A 424 13.99 16.11 5.93
N ASN A 425 13.47 15.18 6.74
CA ASN A 425 14.25 14.19 7.49
C ASN A 425 13.71 12.76 7.44
N LEU A 426 12.87 12.42 6.48
CA LEU A 426 12.58 11.02 6.20
C LEU A 426 13.83 10.42 5.59
N ASP A 427 14.63 9.73 6.42
CA ASP A 427 15.70 8.86 5.94
C ASP A 427 15.08 7.95 4.87
N GLU A 428 15.60 8.02 3.63
CA GLU A 428 15.25 7.16 2.50
C GLU A 428 15.38 5.65 2.83
N ASN A 429 15.86 5.32 4.02
CA ASN A 429 16.05 3.98 4.57
C ASN A 429 14.81 3.39 5.27
N LEU A 430 13.70 4.11 5.37
CA LEU A 430 12.42 3.59 5.91
C LEU A 430 11.55 2.95 4.83
N MET A 431 12.16 2.16 3.95
CA MET A 431 11.41 1.35 2.99
C MET A 431 10.76 0.16 3.72
N PRO A 432 9.43 0.07 3.78
CA PRO A 432 8.70 -1.01 4.47
C PRO A 432 8.77 -2.36 3.76
N CYS A 433 9.54 -2.48 2.69
CA CYS A 433 9.56 -3.65 1.81
C CYS A 433 10.69 -4.66 2.09
N TYR A 434 11.51 -4.48 3.12
CA TYR A 434 12.53 -5.47 3.47
C TYR A 434 12.00 -6.49 4.47
N GLN A 435 12.32 -7.77 4.22
CA GLN A 435 12.08 -8.83 5.19
C GLN A 435 12.71 -8.44 6.52
N THR A 436 11.90 -8.25 7.54
CA THR A 436 12.37 -7.92 8.87
C THR A 436 12.95 -9.18 9.52
N SER A 437 14.26 -9.21 9.74
CA SER A 437 14.85 -10.20 10.65
C SER A 437 14.41 -9.89 12.08
N THR A 438 14.53 -10.85 12.99
CA THR A 438 14.20 -10.66 14.41
C THR A 438 14.87 -9.42 15.01
N ASP A 439 16.12 -9.13 14.61
CA ASP A 439 16.85 -7.96 15.09
C ASP A 439 16.32 -6.65 14.52
N LEU A 440 15.96 -6.64 13.23
CA LEU A 440 15.33 -5.49 12.59
C LEU A 440 13.96 -5.21 13.17
N LEU A 441 13.21 -6.28 13.50
CA LEU A 441 11.88 -6.17 14.10
C LEU A 441 11.92 -5.37 15.42
N PHE A 442 12.88 -5.66 16.33
CA PHE A 442 13.02 -4.97 17.61
C PHE A 442 13.87 -3.68 17.56
N SER A 443 14.52 -3.36 16.44
CA SER A 443 15.39 -2.19 16.35
C SER A 443 14.89 -1.12 15.41
N ARG A 444 14.39 -1.46 14.23
CA ARG A 444 14.09 -0.50 13.15
C ARG A 444 12.67 -0.56 12.60
N ALA A 445 12.02 -1.72 12.62
CA ALA A 445 10.75 -1.93 11.94
C ALA A 445 9.63 -0.94 12.33
N PHE A 446 9.62 -0.51 13.59
CA PHE A 446 8.60 0.41 14.13
C PHE A 446 9.16 1.79 14.53
N GLN A 447 10.40 2.15 14.14
CA GLN A 447 11.02 3.42 14.55
C GLN A 447 10.25 4.65 14.06
N GLY A 448 9.66 4.59 12.88
CA GLY A 448 8.81 5.66 12.35
C GLY A 448 7.62 5.99 13.26
N LEU A 449 7.04 4.97 13.89
CA LEU A 449 5.91 5.13 14.82
C LEU A 449 6.30 5.67 16.18
N SER A 450 7.57 5.49 16.59
CA SER A 450 8.12 5.96 17.87
C SER A 450 8.42 7.47 17.86
N ARG A 451 8.79 8.04 16.71
CA ARG A 451 9.21 9.44 16.59
C ARG A 451 8.09 10.46 16.79
N SER A 452 6.83 10.06 16.59
CA SER A 452 5.67 10.93 16.83
C SER A 452 5.44 11.29 18.31
N SER A 453 6.25 10.74 19.23
CA SER A 453 6.09 10.88 20.67
C SER A 453 7.19 11.67 21.38
N THR A 454 8.13 12.31 20.67
CA THR A 454 9.09 13.23 21.30
C THR A 454 8.52 14.65 21.31
N PRO A 455 8.13 15.21 22.49
CA PRO A 455 7.71 16.61 22.56
C PRO A 455 8.93 17.49 22.29
N SER A 456 8.86 18.31 21.26
CA SER A 456 9.89 19.29 20.91
C SER A 456 9.93 20.50 21.84
N ASP A 457 9.02 20.63 22.79
CA ASP A 457 8.99 21.72 23.76
C ASP A 457 8.62 21.20 25.16
N GLY A 458 9.40 21.61 26.15
CA GLY A 458 9.37 21.19 27.56
C GLY A 458 8.09 21.51 28.34
N SER A 459 6.90 21.37 27.78
CA SER A 459 5.63 21.46 28.50
C SER A 459 5.24 20.07 29.04
N SER A 460 5.39 19.92 30.33
CA SER A 460 5.20 18.69 31.14
C SER A 460 3.75 18.19 31.22
N HIS A 461 2.80 18.69 30.38
CA HIS A 461 1.39 18.30 30.42
C HIS A 461 0.95 17.38 29.28
N ASP A 462 1.78 17.18 28.21
CA ASP A 462 1.38 16.43 27.02
C ASP A 462 1.79 14.93 27.02
N GLN A 463 2.16 14.36 28.17
CA GLN A 463 2.54 12.93 28.24
C GLN A 463 1.37 11.95 28.15
N GLN A 464 0.12 12.38 27.95
CA GLN A 464 -1.03 11.49 28.08
C GLN A 464 -1.78 11.14 26.79
N THR A 465 -1.51 11.75 25.65
CA THR A 465 -2.24 11.44 24.41
C THR A 465 -1.31 10.92 23.32
N LYS A 466 -0.91 9.63 23.45
CA LYS A 466 -0.50 8.92 22.25
C LYS A 466 -1.73 8.78 21.35
N PRO A 467 -1.57 8.98 20.03
CA PRO A 467 -2.72 9.00 19.13
C PRO A 467 -3.57 7.74 19.32
N ASP A 468 -4.86 7.90 19.37
CA ASP A 468 -5.84 6.79 19.52
C ASP A 468 -5.63 5.70 18.48
N VAL A 469 -5.07 6.04 17.32
CA VAL A 469 -4.71 5.10 16.26
C VAL A 469 -3.67 4.06 16.71
N ALA A 470 -2.64 4.45 17.47
CA ALA A 470 -1.65 3.50 18.00
C ALA A 470 -2.29 2.56 19.05
N ARG A 471 -3.22 3.07 19.86
CA ARG A 471 -4.01 2.25 20.79
C ARG A 471 -4.98 1.32 20.06
N PHE A 472 -5.57 1.80 18.97
CA PHE A 472 -6.40 0.98 18.09
C PHE A 472 -5.59 -0.19 17.50
N ALA A 473 -4.41 0.07 16.93
CA ALA A 473 -3.52 -0.97 16.41
C ALA A 473 -3.05 -1.94 17.53
N GLN A 474 -2.77 -1.42 18.73
CA GLN A 474 -2.42 -2.24 19.90
C GLN A 474 -3.54 -3.23 20.24
N ARG A 475 -4.80 -2.77 20.26
CA ARG A 475 -5.96 -3.63 20.54
C ARG A 475 -6.16 -4.67 19.46
N ILE A 476 -6.04 -4.28 18.18
CA ILE A 476 -6.08 -5.20 17.04
C ILE A 476 -5.03 -6.32 17.20
N LEU A 477 -3.76 -5.96 17.36
CA LEU A 477 -2.68 -6.93 17.51
C LEU A 477 -2.87 -7.83 18.74
N SER A 478 -3.31 -7.27 19.87
CA SER A 478 -3.61 -8.03 21.07
C SER A 478 -4.72 -9.08 20.84
N SER A 479 -5.80 -8.69 20.15
CA SER A 479 -6.92 -9.58 19.81
C SER A 479 -6.47 -10.68 18.84
N LEU A 480 -5.64 -10.35 17.84
CA LEU A 480 -5.09 -11.34 16.91
C LEU A 480 -4.18 -12.35 17.61
N VAL A 481 -3.34 -11.91 18.56
CA VAL A 481 -2.48 -12.82 19.35
C VAL A 481 -3.31 -13.77 20.23
N GLN A 482 -4.47 -13.33 20.71
CA GLN A 482 -5.41 -14.17 21.46
C GLN A 482 -6.14 -15.15 20.55
N LEU A 483 -6.53 -14.72 19.36
CA LEU A 483 -7.19 -15.55 18.35
C LEU A 483 -6.29 -16.66 17.82
N TYR A 484 -4.98 -16.39 17.70
CA TYR A 484 -3.99 -17.34 17.19
C TYR A 484 -2.95 -17.71 18.27
N PRO A 485 -3.34 -18.55 19.26
CA PRO A 485 -2.46 -18.86 20.40
C PRO A 485 -1.23 -19.70 20.02
N SER A 486 -1.23 -20.36 18.88
CA SER A 486 -0.10 -21.16 18.39
C SER A 486 0.88 -20.38 17.51
N ASP A 487 0.58 -19.13 17.16
CA ASP A 487 1.42 -18.30 16.30
C ASP A 487 2.38 -17.45 17.15
N ASP A 488 3.58 -17.96 17.35
CA ASP A 488 4.63 -17.27 18.10
C ASP A 488 5.25 -16.11 17.33
N GLY A 489 5.21 -16.16 15.99
CA GLY A 489 5.67 -15.08 15.13
C GLY A 489 4.82 -13.81 15.27
N LEU A 490 3.50 -13.98 15.28
CA LEU A 490 2.56 -12.89 15.52
C LEU A 490 2.69 -12.32 16.93
N ALA A 491 2.93 -13.18 17.93
CA ALA A 491 3.15 -12.74 19.30
C ALA A 491 4.47 -11.93 19.44
N GLU A 492 5.54 -12.38 18.81
CA GLU A 492 6.82 -11.65 18.76
C GLU A 492 6.66 -10.30 18.04
N TYR A 493 5.94 -10.26 16.94
CA TYR A 493 5.62 -9.04 16.21
C TYR A 493 4.87 -8.03 17.09
N TYR A 494 3.85 -8.49 17.80
CA TYR A 494 3.12 -7.66 18.75
C TYR A 494 4.01 -7.12 19.87
N LEU A 495 4.93 -7.93 20.40
CA LEU A 495 5.87 -7.50 21.42
C LEU A 495 6.85 -6.44 20.91
N ALA A 496 7.30 -6.55 19.67
CA ALA A 496 8.17 -5.54 19.06
C ALA A 496 7.42 -4.21 18.83
N PHE A 497 6.18 -4.25 18.37
CA PHE A 497 5.29 -3.09 18.29
C PHE A 497 5.09 -2.46 19.66
N GLN A 498 4.84 -3.30 20.67
CA GLN A 498 4.63 -2.85 22.05
C GLN A 498 5.86 -2.14 22.62
N LEU A 499 7.07 -2.66 22.34
CA LEU A 499 8.31 -2.02 22.77
C LEU A 499 8.48 -0.64 22.13
N SER A 500 8.19 -0.50 20.86
CA SER A 500 8.35 0.75 20.11
C SER A 500 7.33 1.81 20.52
N CYS A 501 6.04 1.45 20.56
CA CYS A 501 4.96 2.40 20.80
C CYS A 501 4.65 2.60 22.30
N PHE A 502 4.79 1.57 23.13
CA PHE A 502 4.40 1.57 24.56
C PHE A 502 5.47 0.95 25.46
N PRO A 503 6.71 1.50 25.51
CA PRO A 503 7.83 0.89 26.21
C PRO A 503 7.59 0.66 27.70
N SER A 504 6.80 1.52 28.36
CA SER A 504 6.44 1.38 29.78
C SER A 504 5.60 0.14 30.08
N GLU A 505 4.80 -0.33 29.12
CA GLU A 505 3.92 -1.49 29.25
C GLU A 505 4.58 -2.78 28.71
N ALA A 506 5.60 -2.65 27.85
CA ALA A 506 6.18 -3.76 27.07
C ALA A 506 6.66 -4.93 27.95
N SER A 507 7.40 -4.67 29.02
CA SER A 507 7.89 -5.71 29.93
C SER A 507 6.75 -6.49 30.61
N ARG A 508 5.66 -5.80 30.98
CA ARG A 508 4.48 -6.44 31.60
C ARG A 508 3.75 -7.33 30.62
N VAL A 509 3.54 -6.83 29.40
CA VAL A 509 2.85 -7.56 28.31
C VAL A 509 3.67 -8.78 27.91
N ALA A 510 4.99 -8.64 27.72
CA ALA A 510 5.89 -9.75 27.38
C ALA A 510 5.82 -10.89 28.41
N LYS A 511 5.87 -10.56 29.70
CA LYS A 511 5.73 -11.55 30.78
C LYS A 511 4.36 -12.23 30.78
N LYS A 512 3.29 -11.49 30.48
CA LYS A 512 1.92 -12.06 30.39
C LYS A 512 1.85 -13.08 29.25
N ILE A 513 2.37 -12.75 28.06
CA ILE A 513 2.34 -13.64 26.90
C ILE A 513 3.24 -14.86 27.12
N LEU A 514 4.46 -14.67 27.65
CA LEU A 514 5.37 -15.77 27.97
C LEU A 514 4.77 -16.75 28.97
N LYS A 515 4.01 -16.26 29.96
CA LYS A 515 3.29 -17.09 30.93
C LYS A 515 2.21 -17.96 30.29
N GLN A 516 1.58 -17.47 29.22
CA GLN A 516 0.58 -18.22 28.46
C GLN A 516 1.21 -19.26 27.51
N ARG A 517 2.47 -19.02 27.07
CA ARG A 517 3.20 -19.84 26.10
C ARG A 517 4.61 -20.19 26.59
N PRO A 518 4.73 -20.98 27.69
CA PRO A 518 6.03 -21.23 28.32
C PRO A 518 6.95 -22.15 27.51
N SER A 519 6.46 -22.77 26.45
CA SER A 519 7.25 -23.65 25.57
C SER A 519 7.90 -22.94 24.39
N SER A 520 7.67 -21.64 24.21
CA SER A 520 8.17 -20.89 23.04
C SER A 520 9.51 -20.24 23.34
N LEU A 521 10.59 -20.75 22.77
CA LEU A 521 11.93 -20.16 22.86
C LEU A 521 11.99 -18.77 22.19
N ARG A 522 11.23 -18.60 21.13
CA ARG A 522 11.13 -17.34 20.42
C ARG A 522 10.60 -16.22 21.32
N LEU A 523 9.62 -16.52 22.16
CA LEU A 523 9.08 -15.57 23.12
C LEU A 523 10.01 -15.31 24.31
N TYR A 524 10.82 -16.31 24.72
CA TYR A 524 11.91 -16.06 25.68
C TYR A 524 12.91 -15.06 25.13
N ASN A 525 13.34 -15.25 23.88
CA ASN A 525 14.24 -14.32 23.21
C ASN A 525 13.63 -12.90 23.10
N ALA A 526 12.37 -12.81 22.68
CA ALA A 526 11.66 -11.53 22.58
C ALA A 526 11.57 -10.82 23.95
N CYS A 527 11.24 -11.56 25.01
CA CYS A 527 11.16 -11.03 26.37
C CYS A 527 12.51 -10.51 26.86
N ALA A 528 13.59 -11.26 26.64
CA ALA A 528 14.94 -10.87 27.00
C ALA A 528 15.41 -9.64 26.20
N THR A 529 15.16 -9.62 24.90
CA THR A 529 15.47 -8.47 24.02
C THR A 529 14.76 -7.20 24.49
N ILE A 530 13.50 -7.29 24.91
CA ILE A 530 12.75 -6.15 25.48
C ILE A 530 13.41 -5.64 26.76
N GLU A 531 13.77 -6.52 27.71
CA GLU A 531 14.42 -6.10 28.93
C GLU A 531 15.81 -5.46 28.65
N ALA A 532 16.58 -5.99 27.69
CA ALA A 532 17.84 -5.41 27.23
C ALA A 532 17.65 -4.00 26.65
N LYS A 533 16.71 -3.83 25.73
CA LYS A 533 16.40 -2.53 25.10
C LYS A 533 15.83 -1.50 26.10
N LEU A 534 15.24 -1.94 27.20
CA LEU A 534 14.82 -1.10 28.33
C LEU A 534 15.96 -0.79 29.30
N GLY A 535 17.21 -1.16 28.99
CA GLY A 535 18.40 -0.92 29.85
C GLY A 535 18.54 -1.86 31.05
N LYS A 536 17.76 -2.95 31.11
CA LYS A 536 17.80 -3.95 32.19
C LYS A 536 18.59 -5.19 31.78
N THR A 537 19.87 -4.99 31.44
CA THR A 537 20.74 -6.02 30.85
C THR A 537 20.89 -7.27 31.74
N ASP A 538 21.02 -7.10 33.06
CA ASP A 538 21.12 -8.23 33.99
C ASP A 538 19.90 -9.16 33.92
N LYS A 539 18.71 -8.58 33.82
CA LYS A 539 17.47 -9.38 33.67
C LYS A 539 17.39 -10.06 32.34
N ALA A 540 17.85 -9.41 31.28
CA ALA A 540 17.90 -10.01 29.94
C ALA A 540 18.83 -11.24 29.92
N ILE A 541 20.03 -11.09 30.46
CA ILE A 541 21.01 -12.17 30.61
C ILE A 541 20.41 -13.33 31.43
N GLN A 542 19.74 -13.04 32.56
CA GLN A 542 19.07 -14.07 33.36
C GLN A 542 17.98 -14.83 32.57
N ILE A 543 17.21 -14.16 31.72
CA ILE A 543 16.18 -14.80 30.92
C ILE A 543 16.82 -15.71 29.87
N TRP A 544 17.84 -15.22 29.11
CA TRP A 544 18.52 -16.04 28.10
C TRP A 544 19.22 -17.26 28.72
N THR A 545 20.01 -17.04 29.77
CA THR A 545 20.73 -18.13 30.46
C THR A 545 19.78 -19.12 31.11
N GLY A 546 18.69 -18.64 31.72
CA GLY A 546 17.65 -19.50 32.26
C GLY A 546 16.98 -20.37 31.20
N ALA A 547 16.63 -19.81 30.06
CA ALA A 547 16.03 -20.55 28.94
C ALA A 547 17.02 -21.57 28.33
N ILE A 548 18.32 -21.21 28.20
CA ILE A 548 19.36 -22.11 27.72
C ILE A 548 19.55 -23.31 28.67
N LYS A 549 19.56 -23.09 29.97
CA LYS A 549 19.63 -24.17 30.98
C LYS A 549 18.45 -25.14 30.93
N MET A 550 17.28 -24.66 30.52
CA MET A 550 16.07 -25.49 30.37
C MET A 550 16.01 -26.23 29.03
N LYS A 551 17.07 -26.30 28.22
CA LYS A 551 17.09 -26.91 26.87
C LYS A 551 16.43 -28.28 26.81
N ALA A 552 16.66 -29.14 27.79
CA ALA A 552 16.14 -30.50 27.84
C ALA A 552 14.60 -30.56 28.01
N SER A 553 13.96 -29.49 28.49
CA SER A 553 12.50 -29.44 28.69
C SER A 553 11.72 -29.06 27.43
N PHE A 554 12.41 -28.60 26.38
CA PHE A 554 11.78 -28.18 25.13
C PHE A 554 11.72 -29.30 24.09
N SER A 555 10.73 -29.27 23.21
CA SER A 555 10.60 -30.24 22.12
C SER A 555 11.77 -30.18 21.14
N ALA A 556 12.05 -31.28 20.45
CA ALA A 556 13.13 -31.35 19.47
C ALA A 556 13.02 -30.29 18.35
N ALA A 557 11.79 -29.97 17.93
CA ALA A 557 11.53 -28.91 16.94
C ALA A 557 11.89 -27.51 17.51
N ALA A 558 11.50 -27.22 18.76
CA ALA A 558 11.85 -25.96 19.42
C ALA A 558 13.34 -25.81 19.66
N GLN A 559 14.06 -26.93 19.85
CA GLN A 559 15.52 -26.89 20.07
C GLN A 559 16.30 -26.31 18.86
N GLN A 560 15.75 -26.28 17.68
CA GLN A 560 16.38 -25.59 16.55
C GLN A 560 16.45 -24.07 16.72
N GLU A 561 15.55 -23.50 17.52
CA GLU A 561 15.50 -22.06 17.80
C GLU A 561 16.47 -21.62 18.91
N PHE A 562 17.20 -22.52 19.57
CA PHE A 562 18.18 -22.17 20.60
C PHE A 562 19.29 -21.24 20.11
N VAL A 563 19.58 -21.27 18.81
CA VAL A 563 20.53 -20.34 18.18
C VAL A 563 20.14 -18.88 18.42
N LEU A 564 18.82 -18.58 18.47
CA LEU A 564 18.33 -17.23 18.73
C LEU A 564 18.70 -16.74 20.14
N LEU A 565 18.61 -17.61 21.15
CA LEU A 565 18.94 -17.29 22.54
C LEU A 565 20.44 -17.01 22.71
N TRP A 566 21.29 -17.89 22.18
CA TRP A 566 22.75 -17.72 22.21
C TRP A 566 23.17 -16.46 21.48
N ARG A 567 22.58 -16.20 20.30
CA ARG A 567 22.84 -14.99 19.54
C ARG A 567 22.46 -13.74 20.34
N GLY A 568 21.27 -13.72 20.95
CA GLY A 568 20.81 -12.60 21.78
C GLY A 568 21.74 -12.35 22.95
N LEU A 569 22.16 -13.40 23.66
CA LEU A 569 23.07 -13.32 24.80
C LEU A 569 24.45 -12.77 24.38
N ILE A 570 25.09 -13.37 23.38
CA ILE A 570 26.41 -12.96 22.88
C ILE A 570 26.36 -11.50 22.39
N TRP A 571 25.29 -11.12 21.69
CA TRP A 571 25.16 -9.77 21.19
C TRP A 571 24.98 -8.75 22.32
N CYS A 572 24.24 -9.11 23.36
CA CYS A 572 24.09 -8.28 24.57
C CYS A 572 25.44 -8.05 25.28
N ASP A 573 26.27 -9.10 25.38
CA ASP A 573 27.62 -8.98 25.97
C ASP A 573 28.51 -8.05 25.14
N LEU A 574 28.44 -8.13 23.82
CA LEU A 574 29.19 -7.23 22.92
C LEU A 574 28.72 -5.78 23.05
N GLU A 575 27.41 -5.54 23.12
CA GLU A 575 26.85 -4.19 23.29
C GLU A 575 27.23 -3.58 24.67
N THR A 576 27.43 -4.42 25.68
CA THR A 576 27.87 -4.01 27.01
C THR A 576 29.40 -3.93 27.17
N ASN A 577 30.16 -4.07 26.08
CA ASN A 577 31.63 -4.11 26.03
C ASN A 577 32.28 -5.26 26.84
N ASN A 578 31.58 -6.34 27.11
CA ASN A 578 32.07 -7.54 27.78
C ASN A 578 32.56 -8.59 26.76
N ALA A 579 33.62 -8.26 26.01
CA ALA A 579 34.11 -9.12 24.95
C ALA A 579 34.60 -10.51 25.42
N GLU A 580 35.16 -10.60 26.63
CA GLU A 580 35.63 -11.86 27.22
C GLU A 580 34.47 -12.82 27.49
N THR A 581 33.38 -12.32 28.08
CA THR A 581 32.16 -13.13 28.31
C THR A 581 31.50 -13.54 27.01
N ALA A 582 31.46 -12.65 26.01
CA ALA A 582 30.94 -12.98 24.67
C ALA A 582 31.70 -14.12 24.02
N VAL A 583 33.04 -14.13 24.10
CA VAL A 583 33.91 -15.23 23.59
C VAL A 583 33.66 -16.52 24.37
N SER A 584 33.51 -16.45 25.70
CA SER A 584 33.20 -17.61 26.55
C SER A 584 31.85 -18.23 26.15
N HIS A 585 30.81 -17.40 25.97
CA HIS A 585 29.49 -17.86 25.56
C HIS A 585 29.51 -18.45 24.14
N LEU A 586 30.30 -17.86 23.20
CA LEU A 586 30.48 -18.40 21.87
C LEU A 586 31.18 -19.78 21.87
N ALA A 587 32.20 -19.95 22.74
CA ALA A 587 32.89 -21.23 22.91
C ALA A 587 31.93 -22.28 23.50
N SER A 588 31.13 -21.92 24.51
CA SER A 588 30.12 -22.80 25.10
C SER A 588 29.07 -23.25 24.11
N PHE A 589 28.65 -22.37 23.23
CA PHE A 589 27.75 -22.70 22.12
C PHE A 589 28.37 -23.73 21.16
N GLY A 590 29.67 -23.56 20.82
CA GLY A 590 30.41 -24.47 19.93
C GLY A 590 30.63 -25.86 20.51
N CYS A 591 30.78 -25.98 21.84
CA CYS A 591 30.96 -27.27 22.53
C CYS A 591 29.64 -28.00 22.79
N GLY A 592 28.49 -27.38 22.58
CA GLY A 592 27.17 -27.97 22.86
C GLY A 592 26.85 -28.11 24.35
N ASP A 593 27.70 -27.58 25.23
CA ASP A 593 27.55 -27.63 26.68
C ASP A 593 26.57 -26.52 27.16
N ALA A 594 25.54 -26.97 27.85
CA ALA A 594 24.57 -26.05 28.50
C ALA A 594 25.08 -25.54 29.86
N SER A 595 26.32 -25.85 30.24
CA SER A 595 26.92 -25.39 31.49
C SER A 595 27.48 -23.97 31.32
N ILE A 596 26.63 -23.01 31.55
CA ILE A 596 27.04 -21.62 31.73
C ILE A 596 27.41 -21.49 33.22
N ASP A 597 28.68 -21.69 33.54
CA ASP A 597 29.16 -21.47 34.89
C ASP A 597 29.21 -19.96 35.16
N SER A 598 28.35 -19.54 36.08
CA SER A 598 28.35 -18.20 36.65
C SER A 598 29.40 -18.12 37.73
N GLU A 599 30.71 -18.23 37.39
CA GLU A 599 31.80 -17.88 38.28
C GLU A 599 32.68 -16.83 37.61
N SER A 600 32.41 -15.57 37.94
CA SER A 600 33.39 -14.54 38.35
C SER A 600 32.69 -13.20 38.60
#